data_18510c9661e0e3e3e616b55045aa158d
#
_entry.id   18510c9661e0e3e3e616b55045aa158d
#
_cell.length_a   1.000
_cell.length_b   1.000
_cell.length_c   1.000
_cell.angle_alpha   90.00
_cell.angle_beta   90.00
_cell.angle_gamma   90.00
#
_symmetry.space_group_name_H-M   'P 1'
#
loop_
_entity.id
_entity.type
_entity.pdbx_description
1 polymer ?
#
loop_
_entity_poly.entity_id
_entity_poly.type
_entity_poly.pdbx_seq_one_letter_code
_entity_poly.pdbx_strand_id
1 'polypeptide(L)'
;MNTVTIKLKKVPDLYLECESVTPDKFAGKSLEEIAALPCSEGKRNYTLGDWFEISGAAGATADETKIDVYGPGTSKCKYFGAWMTAGEVVVNG
;
A
#
# COMPACT_ATOMS: atom_id res chain seq x y z
N MET A 1 14.43 10.45 -1.54
CA MET A 1 13.07 9.89 -1.67
C MET A 1 12.64 9.29 -0.35
N ASN A 2 11.45 9.62 0.09
CA ASN A 2 10.90 9.05 1.33
C ASN A 2 10.27 7.70 1.06
N THR A 3 10.47 6.75 1.97
CA THR A 3 9.99 5.39 1.81
C THR A 3 8.94 5.04 2.87
N VAL A 4 7.78 4.56 2.40
CA VAL A 4 6.78 3.92 3.24
C VAL A 4 6.93 2.42 3.04
N THR A 5 7.09 1.70 4.14
CA THR A 5 7.18 0.24 4.11
C THR A 5 5.85 -0.33 4.60
N ILE A 6 5.24 -1.19 3.80
CA ILE A 6 4.03 -1.90 4.18
C ILE A 6 4.32 -3.40 4.17
N LYS A 7 3.91 -4.08 5.26
CA LYS A 7 4.15 -5.51 5.42
C LYS A 7 2.82 -6.22 5.64
N LEU A 8 2.51 -7.17 4.78
CA LEU A 8 1.28 -7.93 4.86
C LEU A 8 1.29 -8.80 6.12
N LYS A 9 0.27 -8.69 6.95
CA LYS A 9 0.16 -9.38 8.24
C LYS A 9 -0.18 -10.86 8.09
N LYS A 10 -0.93 -11.20 7.03
CA LYS A 10 -1.42 -12.57 6.79
C LYS A 10 -1.69 -12.76 5.31
N VAL A 11 -1.76 -14.03 4.88
CA VAL A 11 -2.09 -14.37 3.50
C VAL A 11 -3.60 -14.20 3.30
N PRO A 12 -4.04 -13.41 2.31
CA PRO A 12 -5.48 -13.28 2.02
C PRO A 12 -6.07 -14.60 1.50
N ASP A 13 -7.30 -14.90 1.89
CA ASP A 13 -8.03 -16.08 1.37
C ASP A 13 -8.47 -15.85 -0.07
N LEU A 14 -8.94 -14.64 -0.37
CA LEU A 14 -9.29 -14.19 -1.71
C LEU A 14 -8.26 -13.14 -2.15
N TYR A 15 -8.32 -12.73 -3.41
CA TYR A 15 -7.45 -11.66 -3.87
C TYR A 15 -7.76 -10.35 -3.14
N LEU A 16 -6.73 -9.72 -2.60
CA LEU A 16 -6.83 -8.43 -1.95
C LEU A 16 -6.59 -7.34 -3.00
N GLU A 17 -7.56 -6.48 -3.18
CA GLU A 17 -7.47 -5.37 -4.12
C GLU A 17 -6.92 -4.14 -3.42
N CYS A 18 -5.73 -3.69 -3.82
CA CYS A 18 -4.97 -2.63 -3.16
C CYS A 18 -4.78 -1.41 -4.09
N GLU A 19 -5.85 -0.91 -4.66
CA GLU A 19 -5.81 0.23 -5.60
C GLU A 19 -5.30 1.52 -4.94
N SER A 20 -5.42 1.63 -3.62
CA SER A 20 -4.93 2.80 -2.90
C SER A 20 -3.44 2.76 -2.59
N VAL A 21 -2.74 1.63 -2.86
CA VAL A 21 -1.29 1.52 -2.64
C VAL A 21 -0.57 2.14 -3.83
N THR A 22 -0.49 3.44 -3.84
CA THR A 22 0.23 4.21 -4.86
C THR A 22 0.92 5.40 -4.21
N PRO A 23 2.06 5.84 -4.77
CA PRO A 23 2.71 7.08 -4.29
C PRO A 23 1.78 8.28 -4.36
N ASP A 24 0.91 8.34 -5.37
CA ASP A 24 -0.05 9.43 -5.55
C ASP A 24 -1.02 9.54 -4.38
N LYS A 25 -1.47 8.40 -3.85
CA LYS A 25 -2.41 8.40 -2.72
C LYS A 25 -1.72 8.49 -1.37
N PHE A 26 -0.45 8.12 -1.28
CA PHE A 26 0.32 8.19 -0.04
C PHE A 26 0.94 9.57 0.19
N ALA A 27 1.24 10.29 -0.89
CA ALA A 27 1.93 11.58 -0.80
C ALA A 27 1.23 12.55 0.15
N GLY A 28 2.01 13.21 0.99
CA GLY A 28 1.52 14.21 1.92
C GLY A 28 0.67 13.68 3.08
N LYS A 29 0.55 12.36 3.24
CA LYS A 29 -0.26 11.74 4.28
C LYS A 29 0.59 11.21 5.44
N SER A 30 0.02 11.27 6.65
CA SER A 30 0.58 10.60 7.82
C SER A 30 0.38 9.09 7.71
N LEU A 31 1.09 8.33 8.55
CA LEU A 31 0.90 6.88 8.58
C LEU A 31 -0.54 6.49 8.97
N GLU A 32 -1.16 7.25 9.86
CA GLU A 32 -2.57 7.03 10.24
C GLU A 32 -3.52 7.24 9.06
N GLU A 33 -3.27 8.27 8.26
CA GLU A 33 -4.07 8.55 7.08
C GLU A 33 -3.88 7.48 6.01
N ILE A 34 -2.63 7.00 5.83
CA ILE A 34 -2.33 5.91 4.91
C ILE A 34 -3.03 4.62 5.36
N ALA A 35 -2.98 4.31 6.66
CA ALA A 35 -3.63 3.12 7.21
C ALA A 35 -5.16 3.14 7.02
N ALA A 36 -5.75 4.32 6.92
CA ALA A 36 -7.18 4.49 6.71
C ALA A 36 -7.61 4.39 5.24
N LEU A 37 -6.66 4.31 4.30
CA LEU A 37 -6.98 4.18 2.88
C LEU A 37 -7.68 2.84 2.60
N PRO A 38 -8.64 2.82 1.66
CA PRO A 38 -9.45 1.64 1.42
C PRO A 38 -8.72 0.53 0.68
N CYS A 39 -9.06 -0.71 1.00
CA CYS A 39 -8.76 -1.89 0.21
C CYS A 39 -9.90 -2.87 0.37
N SER A 40 -9.93 -3.91 -0.43
CA SER A 40 -11.02 -4.88 -0.37
C SER A 40 -10.54 -6.31 -0.64
N GLU A 41 -11.22 -7.27 0.00
CA GLU A 41 -11.04 -8.69 -0.26
C GLU A 41 -12.39 -9.25 -0.70
N GLY A 42 -12.49 -9.60 -1.98
CA GLY A 42 -13.78 -10.00 -2.54
C GLY A 42 -14.78 -8.86 -2.44
N LYS A 43 -15.89 -9.09 -1.72
CA LYS A 43 -16.94 -8.09 -1.50
C LYS A 43 -16.78 -7.33 -0.18
N ARG A 44 -15.77 -7.66 0.61
CA ARG A 44 -15.55 -7.04 1.92
C ARG A 44 -14.62 -5.84 1.80
N ASN A 45 -15.00 -4.75 2.44
CA ASN A 45 -14.21 -3.54 2.47
C ASN A 45 -13.38 -3.47 3.74
N TYR A 46 -12.11 -3.12 3.58
CA TYR A 46 -11.15 -2.98 4.67
C TYR A 46 -10.33 -1.70 4.49
N THR A 47 -9.50 -1.40 5.47
CA THR A 47 -8.47 -0.37 5.35
C THR A 47 -7.10 -1.03 5.21
N LEU A 48 -6.12 -0.29 4.72
CA LEU A 48 -4.76 -0.81 4.59
C LEU A 48 -4.20 -1.25 5.95
N GLY A 49 -4.54 -0.53 7.02
CA GLY A 49 -4.10 -0.88 8.37
C GLY A 49 -4.64 -2.21 8.87
N ASP A 50 -5.76 -2.68 8.33
CA ASP A 50 -6.31 -4.00 8.68
C ASP A 50 -5.43 -5.14 8.15
N TRP A 51 -4.76 -4.92 7.02
CA TRP A 51 -3.99 -5.95 6.32
C TRP A 51 -2.49 -5.78 6.39
N PHE A 52 -2.00 -4.56 6.63
CA PHE A 52 -0.58 -4.24 6.59
C PHE A 52 -0.10 -3.56 7.86
N GLU A 53 1.13 -3.88 8.25
CA GLU A 53 1.89 -3.06 9.17
C GLU A 53 2.55 -1.96 8.33
N ILE A 54 2.40 -0.70 8.75
CA ILE A 54 2.82 0.45 7.98
C ILE A 54 3.86 1.24 8.78
N SER A 55 4.99 1.54 8.15
CA SER A 55 6.08 2.29 8.79
C SER A 55 6.77 3.20 7.78
N GLY A 56 7.66 4.05 8.28
CA GLY A 56 8.37 5.00 7.45
C GLY A 56 7.64 6.33 7.33
N ALA A 57 7.76 6.98 6.19
CA ALA A 57 7.09 8.23 5.91
C ALA A 57 6.94 8.44 4.41
N ALA A 58 5.83 9.03 3.99
CA ALA A 58 5.62 9.45 2.61
C ALA A 58 6.29 10.81 2.39
N GLY A 59 6.68 11.08 1.14
CA GLY A 59 7.10 12.41 0.72
C GLY A 59 5.91 13.34 0.57
N ALA A 60 6.19 14.62 0.35
CA ALA A 60 5.14 15.63 0.14
C ALA A 60 4.42 15.43 -1.19
N THR A 61 5.12 14.85 -2.17
CA THR A 61 4.59 14.63 -3.53
C THR A 61 4.80 13.16 -3.93
N ALA A 62 4.13 12.73 -4.99
CA ALA A 62 4.22 11.36 -5.48
C ALA A 62 5.64 11.00 -5.93
N ASP A 63 6.32 11.90 -6.62
CA ASP A 63 7.69 11.66 -7.10
C ASP A 63 8.71 11.54 -5.98
N GLU A 64 8.39 12.02 -4.78
CA GLU A 64 9.24 11.89 -3.60
C GLU A 64 8.89 10.68 -2.73
N THR A 65 7.92 9.87 -3.15
CA THR A 65 7.40 8.76 -2.36
C THR A 65 7.73 7.42 -3.01
N LYS A 66 8.32 6.53 -2.23
CA LYS A 66 8.56 5.14 -2.59
C LYS A 66 7.77 4.24 -1.63
N ILE A 67 7.21 3.16 -2.15
CA ILE A 67 6.51 2.17 -1.35
C ILE A 67 7.21 0.83 -1.49
N ASP A 68 7.66 0.27 -0.38
CA ASP A 68 8.18 -1.10 -0.33
C ASP A 68 7.11 -2.01 0.27
N VAL A 69 6.77 -3.06 -0.46
CA VAL A 69 5.74 -4.02 -0.05
C VAL A 69 6.40 -5.35 0.29
N TYR A 70 6.13 -5.86 1.48
CA TYR A 70 6.69 -7.13 1.97
C TYR A 70 5.60 -8.06 2.51
N GLY A 71 5.97 -9.31 2.69
CA GLY A 71 5.21 -10.29 3.44
C GLY A 71 4.74 -11.50 2.63
N PRO A 72 4.26 -12.55 3.32
CA PRO A 72 3.75 -13.73 2.64
C PRO A 72 2.43 -13.42 1.93
N GLY A 73 2.24 -13.97 0.75
CA GLY A 73 0.97 -13.83 0.03
C GLY A 73 0.80 -12.54 -0.76
N THR A 74 1.87 -11.78 -1.00
CA THR A 74 1.80 -10.60 -1.87
C THR A 74 1.34 -10.94 -3.29
N SER A 75 1.54 -12.18 -3.73
CA SER A 75 1.04 -12.67 -5.02
C SER A 75 -0.50 -12.67 -5.10
N LYS A 76 -1.19 -12.63 -3.96
CA LYS A 76 -2.64 -12.53 -3.89
C LYS A 76 -3.14 -11.08 -3.77
N CYS A 77 -2.25 -10.12 -3.85
CA CYS A 77 -2.60 -8.70 -3.85
C CYS A 77 -2.60 -8.18 -5.28
N LYS A 78 -3.59 -7.36 -5.60
CA LYS A 78 -3.75 -6.77 -6.94
C LYS A 78 -3.69 -5.26 -6.87
N TYR A 79 -3.35 -4.65 -8.00
CA TYR A 79 -3.43 -3.21 -8.24
C TYR A 79 -2.47 -2.35 -7.43
N PHE A 80 -1.36 -2.92 -6.97
CA PHE A 80 -0.28 -2.09 -6.43
C PHE A 80 0.20 -1.12 -7.52
N GLY A 81 0.24 0.17 -7.19
CA GLY A 81 0.65 1.19 -8.14
C GLY A 81 -0.39 1.53 -9.19
N ALA A 82 -1.66 1.14 -8.99
CA ALA A 82 -2.74 1.44 -9.93
C ALA A 82 -2.86 2.95 -10.17
N TRP A 83 -2.85 3.34 -11.44
CA TRP A 83 -2.94 4.74 -11.87
C TRP A 83 -1.88 5.67 -11.27
N MET A 84 -0.74 5.12 -10.87
CA MET A 84 0.33 5.99 -10.36
C MET A 84 0.91 6.85 -11.49
N THR A 85 1.20 8.12 -11.17
CA THR A 85 1.76 9.07 -12.13
C THR A 85 3.25 9.30 -11.90
N ALA A 86 3.73 9.07 -10.69
CA ALA A 86 5.13 9.28 -10.31
C ALA A 86 5.45 8.45 -9.06
N GLY A 87 6.71 8.44 -8.67
CA GLY A 87 7.17 7.68 -7.52
C GLY A 87 7.51 6.23 -7.87
N GLU A 88 7.60 5.38 -6.85
CA GLU A 88 8.05 4.00 -7.04
C GLU A 88 7.29 3.04 -6.12
N VAL A 89 6.95 1.88 -6.62
CA VAL A 89 6.40 0.77 -5.82
C VAL A 89 7.25 -0.46 -6.10
N VAL A 90 7.80 -1.05 -5.04
CA VAL A 90 8.60 -2.28 -5.14
C VAL A 90 7.90 -3.36 -4.30
N VAL A 91 7.56 -4.47 -4.93
CA VAL A 91 6.95 -5.61 -4.25
C VAL A 91 8.01 -6.67 -4.01
N ASN A 92 8.24 -6.98 -2.73
CA ASN A 92 9.19 -7.99 -2.26
C ASN A 92 8.38 -9.13 -1.66
N GLY A 93 8.27 -10.23 -2.38
CA GLY A 93 7.36 -11.26 -1.96
C GLY A 93 7.95 -12.61 -1.80
#